data_77cd01cd723f3c06f9e1a0472b9eedd1
#
_entry.id   77cd01cd723f3c06f9e1a0472b9eedd1
#
_cell.length_a   1.000
_cell.length_b   1.000
_cell.length_c   1.000
_cell.angle_alpha   90.00
_cell.angle_beta   90.00
_cell.angle_gamma   90.00
#
_symmetry.space_group_name_H-M   'P 1'
#
loop_
_entity.id
_entity.type
_entity.pdbx_description
1 polymer ?
#
loop_
_entity_poly.entity_id
_entity_poly.type
_entity_poly.pdbx_seq_one_letter_code
_entity_poly.pdbx_strand_id
1 'polypeptide(L)'
;MRYIFLICFLPFFVFGDQLVYPLPKVVYNKQKAALGERLFLDPSLSKDSTVSCADCHSLSRYGVDNKEFSTGIGGAKGGVNSPTVYNAVFNFVQFWDGRAKTLKDQAKGPLLNKVEMGNTEKGVVAAVEKNRYYAVEFKKIYKDGVTFDNIADSIAEFEKTLITYNSKFDRYLMGDKSALTKTEQEGFGLFKGKGCISCHNGVNLGGNMFQKLGVTVEYKDPKSNLGRYDVTKNEEDKYIYKVPSLRNVEMTAPYFHNGLVGSLKDAIVLMGEHQLGVEFTKKELEKIEAFLKTLTGERPPRFVK
;
A
#
# COMPACT_ATOMS: atom_id res chain seq x y z
N MET A 1 13.39 66.15 12.88
CA MET A 1 13.34 65.00 11.99
C MET A 1 12.60 63.88 12.71
N ARG A 2 11.38 63.58 12.28
CA ARG A 2 10.56 62.45 12.83
C ARG A 2 10.77 61.23 11.93
N TYR A 3 11.37 60.18 12.46
CA TYR A 3 11.49 58.90 11.75
C TYR A 3 10.20 58.11 11.93
N ILE A 4 9.48 57.93 10.81
CA ILE A 4 8.31 57.00 10.76
C ILE A 4 8.86 55.62 10.50
N PHE A 5 8.76 54.74 11.52
CA PHE A 5 9.04 53.31 11.35
C PHE A 5 7.84 52.66 10.65
N LEU A 6 8.02 52.28 9.40
CA LEU A 6 7.06 51.47 8.65
C LEU A 6 7.21 49.99 9.13
N ILE A 7 6.29 49.53 9.98
CA ILE A 7 6.24 48.11 10.35
C ILE A 7 5.59 47.38 9.18
N CYS A 8 6.40 46.70 8.36
CA CYS A 8 5.92 45.75 7.37
C CYS A 8 5.33 44.51 8.09
N PHE A 9 4.01 44.43 8.15
CA PHE A 9 3.33 43.17 8.48
C PHE A 9 3.51 42.21 7.31
N LEU A 10 4.49 41.30 7.40
CA LEU A 10 4.52 40.11 6.57
C LEU A 10 3.37 39.20 7.05
N PRO A 11 2.47 38.75 6.17
CA PRO A 11 1.48 37.76 6.56
C PRO A 11 2.21 36.46 6.92
N PHE A 12 2.20 36.12 8.19
CA PHE A 12 2.53 34.77 8.62
C PHE A 12 1.48 33.86 7.98
N PHE A 13 1.82 33.20 6.89
CA PHE A 13 1.11 32.01 6.47
C PHE A 13 1.34 30.97 7.56
N VAL A 14 0.39 30.87 8.47
CA VAL A 14 0.24 29.69 9.31
C VAL A 14 -0.05 28.56 8.32
N PHE A 15 0.97 27.80 7.95
CA PHE A 15 0.78 26.45 7.41
C PHE A 15 0.08 25.67 8.52
N GLY A 16 -1.25 25.69 8.52
CA GLY A 16 -2.05 24.88 9.41
C GLY A 16 -1.59 23.43 9.27
N ASP A 17 -1.50 22.72 10.39
CA ASP A 17 -1.07 21.33 10.51
C ASP A 17 -1.92 20.37 9.65
N GLN A 18 -1.75 20.42 8.34
CA GLN A 18 -2.40 19.51 7.41
C GLN A 18 -1.60 18.21 7.42
N LEU A 19 -2.07 17.26 8.22
CA LEU A 19 -1.41 15.96 8.38
C LEU A 19 -1.73 14.99 7.23
N VAL A 20 -2.67 15.32 6.35
CA VAL A 20 -3.10 14.46 5.23
C VAL A 20 -3.18 15.28 3.94
N TYR A 21 -2.82 14.66 2.83
CA TYR A 21 -2.68 15.32 1.52
C TYR A 21 -3.38 14.49 0.44
N PRO A 22 -3.90 15.14 -0.63
CA PRO A 22 -4.39 14.42 -1.80
C PRO A 22 -3.23 13.72 -2.52
N LEU A 23 -3.57 12.71 -3.34
CA LEU A 23 -2.57 11.97 -4.11
C LEU A 23 -1.88 12.89 -5.15
N PRO A 24 -0.54 13.00 -5.13
CA PRO A 24 0.20 13.73 -6.14
C PRO A 24 0.30 12.93 -7.45
N LYS A 25 0.58 13.61 -8.54
CA LYS A 25 0.90 12.95 -9.81
C LYS A 25 2.22 12.18 -9.68
N VAL A 26 2.24 10.96 -10.19
CA VAL A 26 3.42 10.09 -10.22
C VAL A 26 4.08 10.15 -11.59
N VAL A 27 5.40 10.32 -11.62
CA VAL A 27 6.21 10.26 -12.83
C VAL A 27 6.75 8.84 -13.00
N TYR A 28 6.59 8.28 -14.18
CA TYR A 28 7.07 6.95 -14.54
C TYR A 28 7.50 6.88 -16.01
N ASN A 29 8.31 5.89 -16.34
CA ASN A 29 8.70 5.61 -17.72
C ASN A 29 7.62 4.75 -18.41
N LYS A 30 6.96 5.32 -19.42
CA LYS A 30 5.83 4.67 -20.12
C LYS A 30 6.22 3.35 -20.81
N GLN A 31 7.41 3.27 -21.39
CA GLN A 31 7.86 2.05 -22.10
C GLN A 31 8.17 0.94 -21.10
N LYS A 32 8.87 1.26 -20.02
CA LYS A 32 9.12 0.31 -18.92
C LYS A 32 7.82 -0.14 -18.27
N ALA A 33 6.89 0.77 -18.02
CA ALA A 33 5.60 0.45 -17.41
C ALA A 33 4.75 -0.48 -18.29
N ALA A 34 4.74 -0.27 -19.62
CA ALA A 34 4.02 -1.15 -20.54
C ALA A 34 4.62 -2.57 -20.58
N LEU A 35 5.95 -2.66 -20.49
CA LEU A 35 6.66 -3.93 -20.38
C LEU A 35 6.37 -4.60 -19.02
N GLY A 36 6.43 -3.83 -17.94
CA GLY A 36 6.14 -4.27 -16.57
C GLY A 36 4.72 -4.78 -16.39
N GLU A 37 3.72 -4.18 -17.05
CA GLU A 37 2.34 -4.67 -17.02
C GLU A 37 2.22 -6.10 -17.55
N ARG A 38 2.89 -6.39 -18.67
CA ARG A 38 2.92 -7.75 -19.23
C ARG A 38 3.61 -8.74 -18.31
N LEU A 39 4.74 -8.34 -17.71
CA LEU A 39 5.47 -9.16 -16.75
C LEU A 39 4.65 -9.42 -15.49
N PHE A 40 3.94 -8.42 -14.98
CA PHE A 40 3.07 -8.55 -13.81
C PHE A 40 1.93 -9.57 -14.01
N LEU A 41 1.45 -9.69 -15.26
CA LEU A 41 0.39 -10.62 -15.64
C LEU A 41 0.89 -11.97 -16.14
N ASP A 42 2.21 -12.18 -16.24
CA ASP A 42 2.80 -13.35 -16.89
C ASP A 42 3.13 -14.46 -15.87
N PRO A 43 2.41 -15.59 -15.88
CA PRO A 43 2.71 -16.69 -14.99
C PRO A 43 4.03 -17.41 -15.33
N SER A 44 4.60 -17.22 -16.54
CA SER A 44 5.87 -17.84 -16.93
C SER A 44 7.06 -17.41 -16.05
N LEU A 45 6.90 -16.34 -15.27
CA LEU A 45 7.92 -15.90 -14.31
C LEU A 45 7.97 -16.79 -13.06
N SER A 46 6.93 -17.56 -12.75
CA SER A 46 6.99 -18.55 -11.68
C SER A 46 7.69 -19.82 -12.14
N LYS A 47 8.23 -20.59 -11.18
CA LYS A 47 9.02 -21.80 -11.46
C LYS A 47 8.27 -22.85 -12.28
N ASP A 48 6.96 -22.99 -12.02
CA ASP A 48 6.07 -23.96 -12.67
C ASP A 48 5.13 -23.31 -13.72
N SER A 49 5.29 -22.01 -13.97
CA SER A 49 4.47 -21.21 -14.90
C SER A 49 2.98 -21.18 -14.55
N THR A 50 2.63 -21.26 -13.27
CA THR A 50 1.22 -21.30 -12.80
C THR A 50 0.76 -20.04 -12.09
N VAL A 51 1.69 -19.19 -11.58
CA VAL A 51 1.38 -18.03 -10.74
C VAL A 51 2.01 -16.77 -11.30
N SER A 52 1.22 -15.74 -11.43
CA SER A 52 1.62 -14.35 -11.75
C SER A 52 1.46 -13.44 -10.54
N CYS A 53 1.98 -12.19 -10.60
CA CYS A 53 1.73 -11.20 -9.55
C CYS A 53 0.23 -10.89 -9.42
N ALA A 54 -0.51 -10.92 -10.54
CA ALA A 54 -1.94 -10.62 -10.56
C ALA A 54 -2.82 -11.68 -9.87
N ASP A 55 -2.32 -12.89 -9.62
CA ASP A 55 -3.07 -13.92 -8.90
C ASP A 55 -3.22 -13.58 -7.41
N CYS A 56 -2.20 -12.91 -6.82
CA CYS A 56 -2.25 -12.41 -5.45
C CYS A 56 -2.68 -10.94 -5.38
N HIS A 57 -2.43 -10.16 -6.44
CA HIS A 57 -2.69 -8.72 -6.52
C HIS A 57 -3.64 -8.40 -7.69
N SER A 58 -4.88 -8.90 -7.63
CA SER A 58 -5.88 -8.70 -8.68
C SER A 58 -6.17 -7.23 -8.94
N LEU A 59 -5.85 -6.75 -10.14
CA LEU A 59 -6.04 -5.35 -10.52
C LEU A 59 -7.51 -4.94 -10.55
N SER A 60 -8.43 -5.89 -10.79
CA SER A 60 -9.88 -5.65 -10.72
C SER A 60 -10.44 -5.63 -9.30
N ARG A 61 -9.66 -6.07 -8.29
CA ARG A 61 -10.04 -6.13 -6.87
C ARG A 61 -9.19 -5.21 -6.00
N TYR A 62 -8.85 -4.03 -6.51
CA TYR A 62 -8.00 -3.08 -5.78
C TYR A 62 -6.64 -3.64 -5.34
N GLY A 63 -6.06 -4.54 -6.15
CA GLY A 63 -4.70 -5.04 -5.96
C GLY A 63 -4.52 -6.06 -4.83
N VAL A 64 -5.59 -6.77 -4.47
CA VAL A 64 -5.62 -7.86 -3.49
C VAL A 64 -6.39 -9.06 -4.04
N ASP A 65 -6.22 -10.24 -3.44
CA ASP A 65 -7.00 -11.45 -3.79
C ASP A 65 -8.18 -11.70 -2.82
N ASN A 66 -8.33 -10.87 -1.79
CA ASN A 66 -9.33 -10.96 -0.73
C ASN A 66 -9.30 -12.29 0.05
N LYS A 67 -8.12 -12.89 0.18
CA LYS A 67 -7.90 -14.10 0.97
C LYS A 67 -7.10 -13.77 2.23
N GLU A 68 -7.25 -14.61 3.25
CA GLU A 68 -6.40 -14.53 4.45
C GLU A 68 -4.92 -14.62 4.06
N PHE A 69 -4.56 -15.67 3.32
CA PHE A 69 -3.24 -15.85 2.71
C PHE A 69 -3.38 -16.24 1.25
N SER A 70 -2.59 -15.61 0.41
CA SER A 70 -2.52 -15.95 -1.01
C SER A 70 -1.97 -17.34 -1.24
N THR A 71 -2.27 -17.89 -2.42
CA THR A 71 -1.83 -19.22 -2.83
C THR A 71 -0.76 -19.10 -3.91
N GLY A 72 0.43 -19.58 -3.65
CA GLY A 72 1.53 -19.63 -4.61
C GLY A 72 1.67 -20.96 -5.33
N ILE A 73 2.85 -21.21 -5.90
CA ILE A 73 3.16 -22.44 -6.66
C ILE A 73 2.88 -23.70 -5.84
N GLY A 74 2.43 -24.75 -6.52
CA GLY A 74 2.12 -26.03 -5.88
C GLY A 74 1.04 -25.97 -4.80
N GLY A 75 0.25 -24.89 -4.74
CA GLY A 75 -0.78 -24.69 -3.71
C GLY A 75 -0.25 -24.20 -2.36
N ALA A 76 1.02 -23.82 -2.27
CA ALA A 76 1.62 -23.29 -1.04
C ALA A 76 0.92 -22.02 -0.56
N LYS A 77 0.82 -21.85 0.76
CA LYS A 77 0.20 -20.65 1.36
C LYS A 77 1.27 -19.66 1.84
N GLY A 78 1.02 -18.37 1.61
CA GLY A 78 1.79 -17.31 2.21
C GLY A 78 1.69 -17.27 3.74
N GLY A 79 2.59 -16.54 4.38
CA GLY A 79 2.60 -16.38 5.85
C GLY A 79 1.97 -15.09 6.35
N VAL A 80 1.62 -14.16 5.43
CA VAL A 80 0.97 -12.88 5.74
C VAL A 80 -0.05 -12.55 4.66
N ASN A 81 -1.03 -11.73 5.01
CA ASN A 81 -2.00 -11.18 4.07
C ASN A 81 -1.30 -10.31 3.00
N SER A 82 -1.67 -10.50 1.74
CA SER A 82 -1.10 -9.75 0.62
C SER A 82 -1.63 -8.31 0.61
N PRO A 83 -0.78 -7.31 0.87
CA PRO A 83 -1.21 -5.91 0.84
C PRO A 83 -1.50 -5.47 -0.59
N THR A 84 -2.33 -4.44 -0.73
CA THR A 84 -2.61 -3.87 -2.04
C THR A 84 -1.36 -3.31 -2.71
N VAL A 85 -1.26 -3.50 -4.04
CA VAL A 85 -0.26 -2.85 -4.90
C VAL A 85 -0.71 -1.44 -5.34
N TYR A 86 -1.99 -1.10 -5.19
CA TYR A 86 -2.45 0.26 -5.48
C TYR A 86 -1.88 1.26 -4.48
N ASN A 87 -1.42 2.38 -4.99
CA ASN A 87 -0.78 3.46 -4.23
C ASN A 87 0.51 3.05 -3.48
N ALA A 88 1.05 1.85 -3.74
CA ALA A 88 2.23 1.32 -3.05
C ALA A 88 3.50 2.19 -3.27
N VAL A 89 3.54 2.96 -4.35
CA VAL A 89 4.64 3.91 -4.65
C VAL A 89 4.80 4.99 -3.57
N PHE A 90 3.77 5.27 -2.80
CA PHE A 90 3.80 6.27 -1.72
C PHE A 90 4.22 5.69 -0.37
N ASN A 91 4.43 4.40 -0.26
CA ASN A 91 4.97 3.79 0.95
C ASN A 91 6.48 4.07 1.04
N PHE A 92 6.97 4.39 2.24
CA PHE A 92 8.40 4.65 2.48
C PHE A 92 9.26 3.40 2.40
N VAL A 93 8.67 2.22 2.63
CA VAL A 93 9.23 0.88 2.45
C VAL A 93 8.13 -0.09 2.04
N GLN A 94 8.49 -1.26 1.50
CA GLN A 94 7.55 -2.28 1.07
C GLN A 94 7.55 -3.50 1.99
N PHE A 95 6.50 -4.34 1.90
CA PHE A 95 6.13 -5.42 2.81
C PHE A 95 5.67 -4.93 4.19
N TRP A 96 5.07 -5.83 4.98
CA TRP A 96 4.64 -5.55 6.35
C TRP A 96 5.82 -5.24 7.27
N ASP A 97 6.91 -5.98 7.11
CA ASP A 97 8.15 -5.88 7.89
C ASP A 97 9.14 -4.81 7.38
N GLY A 98 8.86 -4.21 6.23
CA GLY A 98 9.68 -3.16 5.63
C GLY A 98 11.04 -3.64 5.10
N ARG A 99 11.18 -4.93 4.75
CA ARG A 99 12.45 -5.50 4.27
C ARG A 99 12.91 -5.00 2.90
N ALA A 100 12.02 -4.44 2.09
CA ALA A 100 12.38 -3.84 0.81
C ALA A 100 12.22 -2.32 0.84
N LYS A 101 13.25 -1.60 0.36
CA LYS A 101 13.28 -0.13 0.38
C LYS A 101 12.47 0.50 -0.76
N THR A 102 12.38 -0.17 -1.89
CA THR A 102 11.74 0.35 -3.11
C THR A 102 10.77 -0.67 -3.70
N LEU A 103 9.90 -0.26 -4.63
CA LEU A 103 9.07 -1.17 -5.42
C LEU A 103 9.92 -2.17 -6.21
N LYS A 104 11.05 -1.73 -6.76
CA LYS A 104 12.00 -2.58 -7.50
C LYS A 104 12.59 -3.68 -6.61
N ASP A 105 12.98 -3.34 -5.37
CA ASP A 105 13.48 -4.33 -4.42
C ASP A 105 12.37 -5.29 -3.99
N GLN A 106 11.15 -4.77 -3.84
CA GLN A 106 9.99 -5.59 -3.50
C GLN A 106 9.69 -6.62 -4.58
N ALA A 107 9.65 -6.21 -5.86
CA ALA A 107 9.31 -7.08 -6.99
C ALA A 107 10.22 -8.31 -7.11
N LYS A 108 11.47 -8.22 -6.63
CA LYS A 108 12.41 -9.35 -6.59
C LYS A 108 12.01 -10.45 -5.60
N GLY A 109 11.40 -10.07 -4.49
CA GLY A 109 11.07 -10.97 -3.38
C GLY A 109 10.14 -12.12 -3.79
N PRO A 110 8.91 -11.83 -4.26
CA PRO A 110 7.94 -12.84 -4.67
C PRO A 110 8.44 -13.80 -5.75
N LEU A 111 9.23 -13.30 -6.71
CA LEU A 111 9.82 -14.11 -7.79
C LEU A 111 10.68 -15.25 -7.23
N LEU A 112 11.41 -15.00 -6.14
CA LEU A 112 12.35 -15.93 -5.52
C LEU A 112 11.75 -16.71 -4.35
N ASN A 113 10.65 -16.25 -3.77
CA ASN A 113 10.05 -16.86 -2.58
C ASN A 113 9.44 -18.22 -2.91
N LYS A 114 9.91 -19.26 -2.21
CA LYS A 114 9.54 -20.67 -2.43
C LYS A 114 8.06 -20.97 -2.27
N VAL A 115 7.32 -20.17 -1.49
CA VAL A 115 5.87 -20.33 -1.28
C VAL A 115 5.03 -19.38 -2.12
N GLU A 116 5.65 -18.53 -2.96
CA GLU A 116 4.98 -17.61 -3.88
C GLU A 116 5.24 -18.03 -5.34
N MET A 117 6.26 -17.51 -6.01
CA MET A 117 6.59 -17.85 -7.40
C MET A 117 7.75 -18.85 -7.52
N GLY A 118 8.57 -19.03 -6.48
CA GLY A 118 9.53 -20.12 -6.27
C GLY A 118 10.65 -20.25 -7.31
N ASN A 119 10.88 -19.25 -8.12
CA ASN A 119 11.88 -19.30 -9.20
C ASN A 119 13.28 -18.93 -8.66
N THR A 120 14.25 -18.86 -9.55
CA THR A 120 15.60 -18.33 -9.32
C THR A 120 15.83 -17.14 -10.23
N GLU A 121 16.79 -16.26 -9.93
CA GLU A 121 17.14 -15.13 -10.80
C GLU A 121 17.43 -15.60 -12.23
N LYS A 122 18.25 -16.65 -12.37
CA LYS A 122 18.57 -17.26 -13.67
C LYS A 122 17.34 -17.83 -14.37
N GLY A 123 16.44 -18.46 -13.62
CA GLY A 123 15.21 -19.04 -14.17
C GLY A 123 14.24 -17.97 -14.68
N VAL A 124 14.06 -16.87 -13.94
CA VAL A 124 13.25 -15.73 -14.37
C VAL A 124 13.83 -15.09 -15.63
N VAL A 125 15.14 -14.84 -15.66
CA VAL A 125 15.82 -14.28 -16.85
C VAL A 125 15.64 -15.20 -18.06
N ALA A 126 15.87 -16.50 -17.91
CA ALA A 126 15.71 -17.47 -19.00
C ALA A 126 14.25 -17.55 -19.51
N ALA A 127 13.25 -17.47 -18.62
CA ALA A 127 11.84 -17.44 -19.02
C ALA A 127 11.52 -16.21 -19.86
N VAL A 128 12.02 -15.04 -19.47
CA VAL A 128 11.83 -13.79 -20.21
C VAL A 128 12.57 -13.81 -21.54
N GLU A 129 13.82 -14.28 -21.60
CA GLU A 129 14.62 -14.36 -22.84
C GLU A 129 14.03 -15.34 -23.87
N LYS A 130 13.41 -16.42 -23.41
CA LYS A 130 12.73 -17.40 -24.28
C LYS A 130 11.55 -16.78 -25.03
N ASN A 131 10.92 -15.76 -24.48
CA ASN A 131 9.84 -15.05 -25.15
C ASN A 131 10.41 -13.99 -26.10
N ARG A 132 10.23 -14.21 -27.42
CA ARG A 132 10.74 -13.30 -28.47
C ARG A 132 10.28 -11.85 -28.29
N TYR A 133 9.06 -11.62 -27.84
CA TYR A 133 8.54 -10.27 -27.60
C TYR A 133 9.38 -9.58 -26.51
N TYR A 134 9.58 -10.22 -25.36
CA TYR A 134 10.37 -9.65 -24.28
C TYR A 134 11.82 -9.42 -24.69
N ALA A 135 12.47 -10.40 -25.33
CA ALA A 135 13.85 -10.27 -25.78
C ALA A 135 14.08 -9.04 -26.68
N VAL A 136 13.10 -8.72 -27.55
CA VAL A 136 13.16 -7.53 -28.41
C VAL A 136 12.88 -6.24 -27.61
N GLU A 137 11.85 -6.21 -26.79
CA GLU A 137 11.46 -4.99 -26.06
C GLU A 137 12.49 -4.61 -25.00
N PHE A 138 13.08 -5.57 -24.28
CA PHE A 138 14.15 -5.30 -23.32
C PHE A 138 15.35 -4.65 -23.99
N LYS A 139 15.79 -5.14 -25.15
CA LYS A 139 16.93 -4.55 -25.91
C LYS A 139 16.66 -3.11 -26.37
N LYS A 140 15.39 -2.73 -26.61
CA LYS A 140 15.03 -1.35 -26.97
C LYS A 140 15.07 -0.41 -25.79
N ILE A 141 14.71 -0.92 -24.59
CA ILE A 141 14.47 -0.12 -23.39
C ILE A 141 15.73 -0.07 -22.50
N TYR A 142 16.47 -1.17 -22.43
CA TYR A 142 17.64 -1.34 -21.56
C TYR A 142 18.89 -1.69 -22.38
N LYS A 143 20.00 -0.97 -22.13
CA LYS A 143 21.27 -1.18 -22.84
C LYS A 143 21.84 -2.59 -22.66
N ASP A 144 21.66 -3.15 -21.46
CA ASP A 144 22.12 -4.48 -21.05
C ASP A 144 21.07 -5.59 -21.28
N GLY A 145 19.95 -5.24 -21.91
CA GLY A 145 18.91 -6.19 -22.30
C GLY A 145 18.16 -6.80 -21.12
N VAL A 146 17.94 -8.12 -21.18
CA VAL A 146 17.22 -8.86 -20.13
C VAL A 146 18.16 -9.15 -18.97
N THR A 147 17.89 -8.54 -17.83
CA THR A 147 18.54 -8.87 -16.55
C THR A 147 17.46 -9.00 -15.48
N PHE A 148 17.72 -9.69 -14.39
CA PHE A 148 16.79 -9.80 -13.27
C PHE A 148 16.43 -8.42 -12.70
N ASP A 149 17.41 -7.52 -12.67
CA ASP A 149 17.26 -6.15 -12.20
C ASP A 149 16.36 -5.30 -13.11
N ASN A 150 16.48 -5.46 -14.44
CA ASN A 150 15.65 -4.78 -15.43
C ASN A 150 14.20 -5.31 -15.44
N ILE A 151 14.01 -6.61 -15.18
CA ILE A 151 12.68 -7.21 -15.00
C ILE A 151 12.00 -6.58 -13.80
N ALA A 152 12.65 -6.53 -12.64
CA ALA A 152 12.12 -5.92 -11.44
C ALA A 152 11.87 -4.40 -11.62
N ASP A 153 12.75 -3.70 -12.33
CA ASP A 153 12.58 -2.27 -12.65
C ASP A 153 11.36 -2.01 -13.52
N SER A 154 11.11 -2.86 -14.53
CA SER A 154 9.90 -2.75 -15.37
C SER A 154 8.64 -2.99 -14.57
N ILE A 155 8.60 -4.00 -13.69
CA ILE A 155 7.47 -4.28 -12.82
C ILE A 155 7.23 -3.08 -11.89
N ALA A 156 8.27 -2.53 -11.27
CA ALA A 156 8.15 -1.35 -10.42
C ALA A 156 7.63 -0.12 -11.17
N GLU A 157 8.07 0.12 -12.42
CA GLU A 157 7.55 1.21 -13.25
C GLU A 157 6.06 1.01 -13.59
N PHE A 158 5.61 -0.23 -13.78
CA PHE A 158 4.19 -0.52 -13.91
C PHE A 158 3.42 -0.23 -12.62
N GLU A 159 3.92 -0.68 -11.48
CA GLU A 159 3.25 -0.44 -10.18
C GLU A 159 3.09 1.06 -9.87
N LYS A 160 3.99 1.93 -10.33
CA LYS A 160 3.84 3.38 -10.26
C LYS A 160 2.60 3.90 -11.00
N THR A 161 2.06 3.14 -11.95
CA THR A 161 0.81 3.49 -12.66
C THR A 161 -0.46 3.10 -11.91
N LEU A 162 -0.33 2.29 -10.85
CA LEU A 162 -1.45 1.76 -10.08
C LEU A 162 -1.89 2.76 -8.99
N ILE A 163 -2.43 3.88 -9.43
CA ILE A 163 -2.87 4.95 -8.53
C ILE A 163 -4.39 5.09 -8.63
N THR A 164 -5.04 5.15 -7.47
CA THR A 164 -6.49 5.36 -7.37
C THR A 164 -6.79 6.82 -7.05
N TYR A 165 -6.78 7.65 -8.08
CA TYR A 165 -7.11 9.08 -7.95
C TYR A 165 -8.60 9.32 -7.65
N ASN A 166 -8.94 10.59 -7.41
CA ASN A 166 -10.31 11.11 -7.39
C ASN A 166 -11.23 10.48 -6.32
N SER A 167 -10.67 10.06 -5.17
CA SER A 167 -11.51 9.67 -4.04
C SER A 167 -12.35 10.87 -3.55
N LYS A 168 -13.49 10.60 -2.91
CA LYS A 168 -14.29 11.66 -2.27
C LYS A 168 -13.44 12.52 -1.34
N PHE A 169 -12.56 11.87 -0.56
CA PHE A 169 -11.69 12.57 0.38
C PHE A 169 -10.62 13.43 -0.33
N ASP A 170 -10.03 12.96 -1.45
CA ASP A 170 -9.10 13.80 -2.23
C ASP A 170 -9.78 15.05 -2.76
N ARG A 171 -11.00 14.94 -3.30
CA ARG A 171 -11.78 16.11 -3.76
C ARG A 171 -12.05 17.08 -2.62
N TYR A 172 -12.40 16.57 -1.44
CA TYR A 172 -12.61 17.39 -0.24
C TYR A 172 -11.33 18.14 0.16
N LEU A 173 -10.17 17.48 0.14
CA LEU A 173 -8.88 18.10 0.44
C LEU A 173 -8.48 19.14 -0.60
N MET A 174 -8.86 18.96 -1.86
CA MET A 174 -8.65 19.91 -2.96
C MET A 174 -9.66 21.09 -2.97
N GLY A 175 -10.58 21.16 -2.00
CA GLY A 175 -11.47 22.29 -1.81
C GLY A 175 -12.95 22.03 -2.09
N ASP A 176 -13.33 20.91 -2.70
CA ASP A 176 -14.74 20.53 -2.87
C ASP A 176 -15.34 20.06 -1.53
N LYS A 177 -15.82 21.01 -0.75
CA LYS A 177 -16.40 20.72 0.56
C LYS A 177 -17.69 19.90 0.48
N SER A 178 -18.35 19.87 -0.69
CA SER A 178 -19.57 19.07 -0.94
C SER A 178 -19.27 17.60 -1.22
N ALA A 179 -18.01 17.23 -1.51
CA ALA A 179 -17.60 15.86 -1.77
C ALA A 179 -17.86 14.90 -0.59
N LEU A 180 -17.88 15.43 0.65
CA LEU A 180 -18.19 14.66 1.84
C LEU A 180 -19.54 15.06 2.43
N THR A 181 -20.35 14.08 2.79
CA THR A 181 -21.55 14.28 3.61
C THR A 181 -21.18 14.74 5.02
N LYS A 182 -22.15 15.27 5.77
CA LYS A 182 -21.94 15.67 7.19
C LYS A 182 -21.44 14.50 8.05
N THR A 183 -21.99 13.30 7.86
CA THR A 183 -21.58 12.10 8.58
C THR A 183 -20.12 11.74 8.29
N GLU A 184 -19.68 11.80 7.03
CA GLU A 184 -18.30 11.54 6.60
C GLU A 184 -17.33 12.59 7.18
N GLN A 185 -17.73 13.87 7.21
CA GLN A 185 -16.94 14.94 7.82
C GLN A 185 -16.81 14.78 9.35
N GLU A 186 -17.90 14.41 10.03
CA GLU A 186 -17.88 14.09 11.45
C GLU A 186 -17.00 12.86 11.74
N GLY A 187 -17.01 11.85 10.85
CA GLY A 187 -16.12 10.69 10.90
C GLY A 187 -14.65 11.08 10.77
N PHE A 188 -14.31 11.99 9.86
CA PHE A 188 -12.95 12.55 9.77
C PHE A 188 -12.57 13.32 11.03
N GLY A 189 -13.50 14.07 11.60
CA GLY A 189 -13.31 14.74 12.89
C GLY A 189 -12.97 13.75 14.02
N LEU A 190 -13.72 12.64 14.10
CA LEU A 190 -13.46 11.56 15.07
C LEU A 190 -12.12 10.86 14.80
N PHE A 191 -11.79 10.56 13.55
CA PHE A 191 -10.50 9.97 13.15
C PHE A 191 -9.31 10.81 13.63
N LYS A 192 -9.42 12.14 13.54
CA LYS A 192 -8.43 13.06 14.11
C LYS A 192 -8.47 13.08 15.63
N GLY A 193 -9.66 13.34 16.20
CA GLY A 193 -9.82 13.59 17.64
C GLY A 193 -9.55 12.38 18.52
N LYS A 194 -9.75 11.16 18.01
CA LYS A 194 -9.44 9.91 18.72
C LYS A 194 -7.97 9.47 18.55
N GLY A 195 -7.18 10.14 17.70
CA GLY A 195 -5.75 9.89 17.56
C GLY A 195 -5.34 8.96 16.39
N CYS A 196 -6.25 8.42 15.58
CA CYS A 196 -5.93 7.55 14.43
C CYS A 196 -4.95 8.23 13.47
N ILE A 197 -5.09 9.56 13.28
CA ILE A 197 -4.25 10.36 12.39
C ILE A 197 -2.78 10.41 12.80
N SER A 198 -2.43 10.08 14.05
CA SER A 198 -1.04 10.08 14.52
C SER A 198 -0.18 9.06 13.76
N CYS A 199 -0.76 7.94 13.35
CA CYS A 199 -0.09 6.90 12.58
C CYS A 199 -0.58 6.86 11.12
N HIS A 200 -1.87 7.13 10.89
CA HIS A 200 -2.49 7.13 9.58
C HIS A 200 -2.56 8.55 9.01
N ASN A 201 -1.42 9.09 8.61
CA ASN A 201 -1.26 10.43 8.06
C ASN A 201 -0.51 10.43 6.72
N GLY A 202 -0.18 11.63 6.22
CA GLY A 202 0.53 11.81 4.96
C GLY A 202 -0.36 11.56 3.73
N VAL A 203 0.30 11.38 2.59
CA VAL A 203 -0.32 11.18 1.27
C VAL A 203 -1.14 9.89 1.23
N ASN A 204 -0.62 8.84 1.85
CA ASN A 204 -1.20 7.48 1.77
C ASN A 204 -2.06 7.13 3.00
N LEU A 205 -2.29 8.07 3.90
CA LEU A 205 -2.93 7.84 5.21
C LEU A 205 -2.35 6.59 5.90
N GLY A 206 -1.03 6.57 6.04
CA GLY A 206 -0.19 5.46 6.46
C GLY A 206 0.94 5.23 5.45
N GLY A 207 1.64 4.11 5.54
CA GLY A 207 2.76 3.78 4.67
C GLY A 207 4.01 4.63 4.87
N ASN A 208 4.10 5.41 5.93
CA ASN A 208 5.15 6.40 6.18
C ASN A 208 5.93 6.20 7.49
N MET A 209 5.57 5.19 8.26
CA MET A 209 6.23 4.86 9.53
C MET A 209 6.07 3.40 9.91
N PHE A 210 6.86 2.98 10.87
CA PHE A 210 6.65 1.73 11.59
C PHE A 210 5.92 1.97 12.91
N GLN A 211 5.08 1.00 13.33
CA GLN A 211 4.43 1.03 14.64
C GLN A 211 4.22 -0.38 15.16
N LYS A 212 4.34 -0.52 16.49
CA LYS A 212 3.99 -1.76 17.17
C LYS A 212 2.48 -1.94 17.17
N LEU A 213 2.01 -3.11 16.77
CA LEU A 213 0.60 -3.47 16.90
C LEU A 213 0.32 -3.87 18.36
N GLY A 214 -0.72 -3.28 18.94
CA GLY A 214 -1.06 -3.52 20.34
C GLY A 214 -0.17 -2.75 21.32
N VAL A 215 0.02 -1.46 21.08
CA VAL A 215 0.83 -0.57 21.90
C VAL A 215 0.17 -0.29 23.26
N THR A 216 -1.14 -0.23 23.31
CA THR A 216 -1.90 0.05 24.54
C THR A 216 -2.39 -1.24 25.19
N VAL A 217 -2.98 -2.12 24.41
CA VAL A 217 -3.42 -3.45 24.84
C VAL A 217 -2.77 -4.46 23.89
N GLU A 218 -2.06 -5.45 24.42
CA GLU A 218 -1.37 -6.45 23.63
C GLU A 218 -2.31 -7.12 22.62
N TYR A 219 -1.92 -7.11 21.34
CA TYR A 219 -2.60 -7.88 20.30
C TYR A 219 -1.95 -9.25 20.19
N LYS A 220 -2.65 -10.28 20.67
CA LYS A 220 -2.15 -11.67 20.58
C LYS A 220 -2.35 -12.21 19.18
N ASP A 221 -1.29 -12.26 18.38
CA ASP A 221 -1.33 -12.85 17.06
C ASP A 221 -1.18 -14.39 17.14
N PRO A 222 -2.22 -15.14 16.76
CA PRO A 222 -2.15 -16.61 16.77
C PRO A 222 -1.25 -17.19 15.68
N LYS A 223 -0.81 -16.36 14.71
CA LYS A 223 -0.01 -16.79 13.54
C LYS A 223 1.48 -16.60 13.72
N SER A 224 1.93 -16.12 14.86
CA SER A 224 3.35 -15.99 15.25
C SER A 224 4.21 -15.18 14.27
N ASN A 225 3.65 -14.25 13.48
CA ASN A 225 4.43 -13.33 12.68
C ASN A 225 5.05 -12.27 13.59
N LEU A 226 6.37 -12.16 13.60
CA LEU A 226 7.09 -11.27 14.50
C LEU A 226 7.36 -9.88 13.90
N GLY A 227 6.87 -9.61 12.71
CA GLY A 227 6.99 -8.31 12.05
C GLY A 227 8.46 -7.96 11.73
N ARG A 228 8.86 -6.75 12.06
CA ARG A 228 10.20 -6.23 11.75
C ARG A 228 11.33 -7.01 12.43
N TYR A 229 11.08 -7.70 13.53
CA TYR A 229 12.04 -8.60 14.17
C TYR A 229 12.60 -9.63 13.16
N ASP A 230 11.80 -10.12 12.23
CA ASP A 230 12.26 -11.11 11.24
C ASP A 230 13.37 -10.56 10.34
N VAL A 231 13.44 -9.22 10.20
CA VAL A 231 14.47 -8.51 9.42
C VAL A 231 15.67 -8.13 10.28
N THR A 232 15.42 -7.55 11.46
CA THR A 232 16.45 -6.90 12.27
C THR A 232 17.07 -7.81 13.32
N LYS A 233 16.34 -8.83 13.76
CA LYS A 233 16.66 -9.70 14.90
C LYS A 233 16.80 -8.94 16.25
N ASN A 234 16.30 -7.70 16.30
CA ASN A 234 16.22 -6.92 17.52
C ASN A 234 14.91 -7.23 18.25
N GLU A 235 14.98 -7.62 19.53
CA GLU A 235 13.82 -7.96 20.36
C GLU A 235 12.80 -6.82 20.46
N GLU A 236 13.25 -5.57 20.43
CA GLU A 236 12.39 -4.38 20.47
C GLU A 236 11.54 -4.21 19.21
N ASP A 237 11.94 -4.86 18.10
CA ASP A 237 11.24 -4.81 16.83
C ASP A 237 10.13 -5.88 16.69
N LYS A 238 9.88 -6.68 17.73
CA LYS A 238 8.79 -7.65 17.73
C LYS A 238 7.43 -6.97 17.63
N TYR A 239 6.61 -7.49 16.71
CA TYR A 239 5.26 -6.99 16.43
C TYR A 239 5.23 -5.53 15.92
N ILE A 240 6.35 -5.03 15.44
CA ILE A 240 6.43 -3.76 14.72
C ILE A 240 6.20 -4.03 13.23
N TYR A 241 5.28 -3.28 12.65
CA TYR A 241 4.93 -3.37 11.24
C TYR A 241 4.94 -1.98 10.60
N LYS A 242 5.13 -1.94 9.30
CA LYS A 242 4.81 -0.74 8.52
C LYS A 242 3.32 -0.46 8.68
N VAL A 243 2.98 0.75 9.13
CA VAL A 243 1.59 1.20 9.20
C VAL A 243 0.98 1.11 7.79
N PRO A 244 -0.08 0.33 7.57
CA PRO A 244 -0.65 0.17 6.24
C PRO A 244 -1.34 1.45 5.77
N SER A 245 -1.38 1.67 4.45
CA SER A 245 -2.22 2.68 3.84
C SER A 245 -3.70 2.41 4.15
N LEU A 246 -4.47 3.46 4.40
CA LEU A 246 -5.93 3.37 4.49
C LEU A 246 -6.64 3.70 3.17
N ARG A 247 -5.88 4.08 2.12
CA ARG A 247 -6.51 4.28 0.81
C ARG A 247 -7.07 2.96 0.29
N ASN A 248 -8.32 3.02 -0.19
CA ASN A 248 -9.08 1.85 -0.65
C ASN A 248 -9.37 0.80 0.44
N VAL A 249 -9.22 1.14 1.72
CA VAL A 249 -9.32 0.18 2.83
C VAL A 249 -10.66 -0.59 2.82
N GLU A 250 -11.76 0.03 2.40
CA GLU A 250 -13.07 -0.63 2.25
C GLU A 250 -13.01 -1.85 1.31
N MET A 251 -12.12 -1.81 0.30
CA MET A 251 -12.04 -2.79 -0.77
C MET A 251 -11.01 -3.90 -0.53
N THR A 252 -10.23 -3.80 0.56
CA THR A 252 -9.02 -4.61 0.76
C THR A 252 -9.11 -5.57 1.95
N ALA A 253 -10.33 -5.99 2.32
CA ALA A 253 -10.51 -7.06 3.29
C ALA A 253 -9.89 -8.39 2.78
N PRO A 254 -9.46 -9.30 3.68
CA PRO A 254 -9.44 -9.18 5.13
C PRO A 254 -8.28 -8.31 5.65
N TYR A 255 -8.38 -7.85 6.90
CA TYR A 255 -7.50 -6.85 7.49
C TYR A 255 -6.40 -7.45 8.36
N PHE A 256 -5.42 -6.58 8.69
CA PHE A 256 -4.18 -6.87 9.40
C PHE A 256 -3.23 -7.78 8.61
N HIS A 257 -2.00 -7.88 9.11
CA HIS A 257 -0.95 -8.70 8.50
C HIS A 257 -1.28 -10.20 8.50
N ASN A 258 -2.12 -10.65 9.42
CA ASN A 258 -2.56 -12.04 9.54
C ASN A 258 -3.88 -12.35 8.80
N GLY A 259 -4.55 -11.35 8.23
CA GLY A 259 -5.79 -11.52 7.46
C GLY A 259 -6.96 -12.11 8.24
N LEU A 260 -6.97 -12.02 9.57
CA LEU A 260 -7.99 -12.67 10.41
C LEU A 260 -9.26 -11.84 10.59
N VAL A 261 -9.27 -10.58 10.20
CA VAL A 261 -10.38 -9.66 10.43
C VAL A 261 -11.10 -9.38 9.12
N GLY A 262 -12.33 -9.90 9.01
CA GLY A 262 -13.09 -9.88 7.76
C GLY A 262 -13.86 -8.59 7.49
N SER A 263 -14.17 -7.77 8.51
CA SER A 263 -14.94 -6.53 8.33
C SER A 263 -14.16 -5.28 8.71
N LEU A 264 -14.38 -4.18 7.96
CA LEU A 264 -13.78 -2.88 8.28
C LEU A 264 -14.19 -2.39 9.68
N LYS A 265 -15.43 -2.65 10.05
CA LYS A 265 -15.97 -2.27 11.36
C LYS A 265 -15.20 -2.96 12.49
N ASP A 266 -14.95 -4.27 12.39
CA ASP A 266 -14.19 -5.01 13.39
C ASP A 266 -12.74 -4.55 13.43
N ALA A 267 -12.14 -4.22 12.28
CA ALA A 267 -10.80 -3.65 12.22
C ALA A 267 -10.70 -2.31 12.96
N ILE A 268 -11.72 -1.44 12.85
CA ILE A 268 -11.79 -0.16 13.59
C ILE A 268 -11.89 -0.41 15.08
N VAL A 269 -12.75 -1.37 15.51
CA VAL A 269 -12.91 -1.73 16.93
C VAL A 269 -11.58 -2.21 17.51
N LEU A 270 -10.90 -3.14 16.83
CA LEU A 270 -9.61 -3.67 17.28
C LEU A 270 -8.51 -2.59 17.33
N MET A 271 -8.50 -1.65 16.35
CA MET A 271 -7.58 -0.51 16.41
C MET A 271 -7.91 0.41 17.60
N GLY A 272 -9.19 0.63 17.91
CA GLY A 272 -9.60 1.37 19.10
C GLY A 272 -9.07 0.74 20.38
N GLU A 273 -9.31 -0.54 20.55
CA GLU A 273 -8.91 -1.29 21.74
C GLU A 273 -7.39 -1.41 21.87
N HIS A 274 -6.74 -2.01 20.86
CA HIS A 274 -5.34 -2.39 20.98
C HIS A 274 -4.35 -1.23 20.78
N GLN A 275 -4.70 -0.26 19.94
CA GLN A 275 -3.79 0.81 19.57
C GLN A 275 -4.02 2.09 20.37
N LEU A 276 -5.28 2.40 20.68
CA LEU A 276 -5.68 3.66 21.31
C LEU A 276 -6.19 3.49 22.75
N GLY A 277 -6.55 2.27 23.17
CA GLY A 277 -7.15 2.01 24.48
C GLY A 277 -8.54 2.64 24.64
N VAL A 278 -9.30 2.75 23.56
CA VAL A 278 -10.63 3.38 23.55
C VAL A 278 -11.68 2.44 22.99
N GLU A 279 -12.86 2.50 23.56
CA GLU A 279 -14.08 1.93 23.00
C GLU A 279 -14.85 2.99 22.21
N PHE A 280 -15.31 2.62 21.03
CA PHE A 280 -16.17 3.48 20.22
C PHE A 280 -17.64 3.18 20.50
N THR A 281 -18.44 4.20 20.66
CA THR A 281 -19.92 4.05 20.60
C THR A 281 -20.32 3.60 19.18
N LYS A 282 -21.47 2.96 19.05
CA LYS A 282 -22.01 2.54 17.75
C LYS A 282 -22.04 3.70 16.73
N LYS A 283 -22.46 4.90 17.18
CA LYS A 283 -22.52 6.10 16.31
C LYS A 283 -21.13 6.60 15.88
N GLU A 284 -20.13 6.56 16.77
CA GLU A 284 -18.75 6.93 16.41
C GLU A 284 -18.18 5.95 15.40
N LEU A 285 -18.38 4.66 15.62
CA LEU A 285 -17.94 3.59 14.74
C LEU A 285 -18.54 3.74 13.33
N GLU A 286 -19.85 3.98 13.21
CA GLU A 286 -20.54 4.21 11.94
C GLU A 286 -19.98 5.43 11.20
N LYS A 287 -19.66 6.52 11.92
CA LYS A 287 -19.08 7.72 11.32
C LYS A 287 -17.64 7.52 10.85
N ILE A 288 -16.79 6.85 11.66
CA ILE A 288 -15.40 6.55 11.29
C ILE A 288 -15.40 5.63 10.06
N GLU A 289 -16.25 4.59 10.04
CA GLU A 289 -16.39 3.69 8.89
C GLU A 289 -16.83 4.45 7.63
N ALA A 290 -17.83 5.34 7.76
CA ALA A 290 -18.28 6.18 6.65
C ALA A 290 -17.14 7.05 6.10
N PHE A 291 -16.33 7.66 6.98
CA PHE A 291 -15.14 8.40 6.54
C PHE A 291 -14.15 7.51 5.81
N LEU A 292 -13.79 6.35 6.36
CA LEU A 292 -12.81 5.45 5.75
C LEU A 292 -13.23 4.98 4.34
N LYS A 293 -14.53 4.81 4.09
CA LYS A 293 -15.08 4.51 2.76
C LYS A 293 -14.84 5.62 1.74
N THR A 294 -14.71 6.88 2.19
CA THR A 294 -14.39 8.01 1.30
C THR A 294 -12.98 7.99 0.74
N LEU A 295 -12.11 7.11 1.27
CA LEU A 295 -10.74 6.95 0.82
C LEU A 295 -10.60 6.04 -0.40
N THR A 296 -11.70 5.46 -0.87
CA THR A 296 -11.74 4.64 -2.08
C THR A 296 -11.71 5.55 -3.31
N GLY A 297 -10.63 5.43 -4.09
CA GLY A 297 -10.42 6.17 -5.32
C GLY A 297 -10.78 5.36 -6.57
N GLU A 298 -10.73 6.01 -7.72
CA GLU A 298 -11.01 5.40 -9.01
C GLU A 298 -9.80 4.58 -9.49
N ARG A 299 -10.03 3.33 -9.84
CA ARG A 299 -9.01 2.51 -10.50
C ARG A 299 -8.72 3.03 -11.90
N PRO A 300 -7.49 2.88 -12.44
CA PRO A 300 -7.23 3.17 -13.85
C PRO A 300 -8.26 2.48 -14.76
N PRO A 301 -8.86 3.19 -15.76
CA PRO A 301 -10.01 2.68 -16.53
C PRO A 301 -9.81 1.29 -17.15
N ARG A 302 -8.57 0.94 -17.53
CA ARG A 302 -8.23 -0.36 -18.12
C ARG A 302 -8.39 -1.55 -17.15
N PHE A 303 -8.54 -1.30 -15.84
CA PHE A 303 -8.71 -2.32 -14.80
C PHE A 303 -10.10 -2.30 -14.14
N VAL A 304 -11.04 -1.56 -14.71
CA VAL A 304 -12.41 -1.42 -14.16
C VAL A 304 -13.34 -2.58 -14.57
N LYS A 305 -12.93 -3.44 -15.49
CA LYS A 305 -13.75 -4.57 -15.99
C LYS A 305 -13.81 -5.70 -14.96
#